data_3b51666beca6ceceffdf812f3cdf2903
#
_entry.id   3b51666beca6ceceffdf812f3cdf2903
#
_cell.length_a   1.000
_cell.length_b   1.000
_cell.length_c   1.000
_cell.angle_alpha   90.00
_cell.angle_beta   90.00
_cell.angle_gamma   90.00
#
_symmetry.space_group_name_H-M   'P 1'
#
loop_
_entity.id
_entity.type
_entity.pdbx_description
1 polymer ?
#
loop_
_entity_poly.entity_id
_entity_poly.type
_entity_poly.pdbx_seq_one_letter_code
_entity_poly.pdbx_strand_id
1 'polypeptide(L)'
;YALEGFHQAIDGESFDREDLLSLVHIHTVDIPSARFALETAVFDCLAKKSKKTLAEFLNPKSNSQISVNGIVGIHLPSDGFTIMKEKVGFRNLFDEIEHMEYLTQSFGEETIFRLDANCAFDLPQAIRFCKEMEAFNIDYIEQPLPSDNLEDMSELRYHTEIPIAVDESLTAFHSAEKIIEMQAADVFVIKPMVSGGVTECKKIIDLAREEEIRTVITSSLETSIGCMACFHLAAANKITEACGLGTGALLNEDTKAPIIE
;
A
#
# COMPACT_ATOMS: atom_id res chain seq x y z
N TYR A 1 9.64 -17.77 -16.80
CA TYR A 1 10.67 -17.12 -17.66
C TYR A 1 11.55 -16.16 -16.85
N ALA A 2 11.01 -15.11 -16.17
CA ALA A 2 11.83 -14.12 -15.45
C ALA A 2 12.67 -14.75 -14.32
N LEU A 3 12.04 -15.52 -13.44
CA LEU A 3 12.73 -16.21 -12.34
C LEU A 3 13.74 -17.24 -12.84
N GLU A 4 13.40 -17.99 -13.86
CA GLU A 4 14.26 -18.99 -14.47
C GLU A 4 15.47 -18.36 -15.16
N GLY A 5 15.26 -17.26 -15.91
CA GLY A 5 16.34 -16.50 -16.55
C GLY A 5 17.30 -15.88 -15.52
N PHE A 6 16.78 -15.33 -14.44
CA PHE A 6 17.59 -14.82 -13.33
C PHE A 6 18.39 -15.95 -12.66
N HIS A 7 17.75 -17.09 -12.38
CA HIS A 7 18.44 -18.26 -11.80
C HIS A 7 19.62 -18.71 -12.67
N GLN A 8 19.40 -18.86 -13.99
CA GLN A 8 20.46 -19.25 -14.92
C GLN A 8 21.60 -18.23 -14.97
N ALA A 9 21.28 -16.93 -14.83
CA ALA A 9 22.29 -15.87 -14.86
C ALA A 9 23.20 -15.86 -13.63
N ILE A 10 22.73 -16.35 -12.48
CA ILE A 10 23.50 -16.33 -11.22
C ILE A 10 24.10 -17.71 -10.86
N ASP A 11 23.76 -18.77 -11.58
CA ASP A 11 24.16 -20.13 -11.22
C ASP A 11 25.68 -20.33 -11.32
N GLY A 12 26.29 -20.72 -10.20
CA GLY A 12 27.73 -20.96 -10.10
C GLY A 12 28.63 -19.73 -10.06
N GLU A 13 28.06 -18.52 -10.09
CA GLU A 13 28.80 -17.26 -10.13
C GLU A 13 28.71 -16.49 -8.80
N SER A 14 29.61 -15.55 -8.60
CA SER A 14 29.62 -14.65 -7.44
C SER A 14 29.41 -13.22 -7.89
N PHE A 15 28.43 -12.56 -7.30
CA PHE A 15 28.05 -11.19 -7.62
C PHE A 15 28.10 -10.30 -6.37
N ASP A 16 28.39 -9.04 -6.56
CA ASP A 16 28.13 -8.03 -5.55
C ASP A 16 26.64 -7.63 -5.54
N ARG A 17 26.27 -6.70 -4.64
CA ARG A 17 24.89 -6.26 -4.50
C ARG A 17 24.37 -5.53 -5.75
N GLU A 18 25.20 -4.67 -6.35
CA GLU A 18 24.81 -3.82 -7.48
C GLU A 18 24.59 -4.66 -8.72
N ASP A 19 25.47 -5.62 -8.96
CA ASP A 19 25.35 -6.57 -10.06
C ASP A 19 24.09 -7.45 -9.92
N LEU A 20 23.80 -7.97 -8.71
CA LEU A 20 22.59 -8.75 -8.46
C LEU A 20 21.32 -7.94 -8.73
N LEU A 21 21.25 -6.69 -8.25
CA LEU A 21 20.09 -5.83 -8.49
C LEU A 21 19.95 -5.44 -9.97
N SER A 22 21.07 -5.25 -10.67
CA SER A 22 21.08 -5.01 -12.11
C SER A 22 20.52 -6.22 -12.88
N LEU A 23 20.94 -7.44 -12.52
CA LEU A 23 20.39 -8.67 -13.09
C LEU A 23 18.89 -8.82 -12.79
N VAL A 24 18.44 -8.55 -11.55
CA VAL A 24 17.01 -8.52 -11.22
C VAL A 24 16.28 -7.58 -12.17
N HIS A 25 16.78 -6.36 -12.32
CA HIS A 25 16.14 -5.37 -13.20
C HIS A 25 16.04 -5.86 -14.66
N ILE A 26 17.14 -6.41 -15.22
CA ILE A 26 17.18 -6.93 -16.60
C ILE A 26 16.14 -8.05 -16.81
N HIS A 27 16.03 -8.97 -15.88
CA HIS A 27 15.13 -10.13 -16.00
C HIS A 27 13.67 -9.83 -15.64
N THR A 28 13.37 -8.66 -15.06
CA THR A 28 12.02 -8.31 -14.59
C THR A 28 11.46 -7.03 -15.21
N VAL A 29 11.93 -6.65 -16.39
CA VAL A 29 11.38 -5.54 -17.16
C VAL A 29 9.87 -5.77 -17.34
N ASP A 30 9.05 -4.77 -17.00
CA ASP A 30 7.58 -4.81 -17.08
C ASP A 30 6.90 -5.94 -16.28
N ILE A 31 7.61 -6.54 -15.31
CA ILE A 31 7.06 -7.59 -14.44
C ILE A 31 7.28 -7.20 -12.96
N PRO A 32 6.53 -6.22 -12.42
CA PRO A 32 6.77 -5.66 -11.08
C PRO A 32 6.68 -6.71 -9.96
N SER A 33 5.76 -7.66 -10.05
CA SER A 33 5.61 -8.73 -9.07
C SER A 33 6.83 -9.67 -9.02
N ALA A 34 7.43 -10.01 -10.17
CA ALA A 34 8.65 -10.79 -10.22
C ALA A 34 9.84 -9.99 -9.67
N ARG A 35 9.90 -8.70 -9.96
CA ARG A 35 10.91 -7.79 -9.38
C ARG A 35 10.80 -7.76 -7.87
N PHE A 36 9.60 -7.56 -7.33
CA PHE A 36 9.38 -7.57 -5.88
C PHE A 36 9.86 -8.88 -5.24
N ALA A 37 9.53 -10.04 -5.83
CA ALA A 37 9.94 -11.33 -5.33
C ALA A 37 11.47 -11.51 -5.35
N LEU A 38 12.14 -11.18 -6.46
CA LEU A 38 13.59 -11.32 -6.59
C LEU A 38 14.36 -10.31 -5.74
N GLU A 39 13.94 -9.03 -5.70
CA GLU A 39 14.57 -8.04 -4.81
C GLU A 39 14.44 -8.46 -3.35
N THR A 40 13.25 -8.93 -2.93
CA THR A 40 13.04 -9.44 -1.57
C THR A 40 13.99 -10.57 -1.25
N ALA A 41 14.14 -11.55 -2.14
CA ALA A 41 15.04 -12.69 -1.95
C ALA A 41 16.52 -12.25 -1.88
N VAL A 42 16.96 -11.35 -2.76
CA VAL A 42 18.33 -10.81 -2.77
C VAL A 42 18.60 -10.03 -1.49
N PHE A 43 17.74 -9.10 -1.11
CA PHE A 43 17.92 -8.29 0.10
C PHE A 43 17.87 -9.13 1.38
N ASP A 44 16.97 -10.12 1.46
CA ASP A 44 16.88 -11.03 2.61
C ASP A 44 18.14 -11.89 2.75
N CYS A 45 18.67 -12.40 1.64
CA CYS A 45 19.94 -13.15 1.61
C CYS A 45 21.10 -12.28 2.12
N LEU A 46 21.24 -11.06 1.63
CA LEU A 46 22.29 -10.11 2.04
C LEU A 46 22.12 -9.68 3.51
N ALA A 47 20.91 -9.46 3.96
CA ALA A 47 20.59 -9.14 5.35
C ALA A 47 21.01 -10.28 6.29
N LYS A 48 20.62 -11.52 5.98
CA LYS A 48 21.02 -12.73 6.72
C LYS A 48 22.53 -12.93 6.76
N LYS A 49 23.22 -12.73 5.64
CA LYS A 49 24.69 -12.76 5.58
C LYS A 49 25.32 -11.71 6.52
N SER A 50 24.67 -10.57 6.67
CA SER A 50 25.08 -9.48 7.57
C SER A 50 24.56 -9.63 9.00
N LYS A 51 23.83 -10.71 9.34
CA LYS A 51 23.18 -10.97 10.63
C LYS A 51 22.23 -9.85 11.05
N LYS A 52 21.46 -9.33 10.11
CA LYS A 52 20.47 -8.27 10.30
C LYS A 52 19.10 -8.74 9.81
N THR A 53 18.04 -8.12 10.33
CA THR A 53 16.73 -8.16 9.68
C THR A 53 16.76 -7.40 8.35
N LEU A 54 15.83 -7.66 7.48
CA LEU A 54 15.74 -6.93 6.20
C LEU A 54 15.56 -5.41 6.43
N ALA A 55 14.74 -5.02 7.40
CA ALA A 55 14.55 -3.60 7.74
C ALA A 55 15.87 -2.94 8.22
N GLU A 56 16.61 -3.58 9.13
CA GLU A 56 17.90 -3.07 9.60
C GLU A 56 18.98 -3.05 8.51
N PHE A 57 18.93 -3.97 7.57
CA PHE A 57 19.83 -3.98 6.43
C PHE A 57 19.57 -2.82 5.48
N LEU A 58 18.28 -2.53 5.20
CA LEU A 58 17.88 -1.39 4.38
C LEU A 58 18.13 -0.06 5.09
N ASN A 59 17.86 0.00 6.40
CA ASN A 59 18.08 1.19 7.23
C ASN A 59 18.44 0.77 8.66
N PRO A 60 19.68 1.02 9.12
CA PRO A 60 20.10 0.70 10.50
C PRO A 60 19.29 1.42 11.59
N LYS A 61 18.52 2.44 11.24
CA LYS A 61 17.63 3.18 12.14
C LYS A 61 16.15 2.84 11.89
N SER A 62 15.86 1.67 11.31
CA SER A 62 14.50 1.20 11.05
C SER A 62 13.67 1.09 12.33
N ASN A 63 12.36 1.22 12.21
CA ASN A 63 11.44 0.95 13.30
C ASN A 63 11.40 -0.55 13.61
N SER A 64 11.21 -0.92 14.87
CA SER A 64 10.98 -2.31 15.27
C SER A 64 9.51 -2.72 15.21
N GLN A 65 8.62 -1.75 15.13
CA GLN A 65 7.17 -1.91 15.07
C GLN A 65 6.59 -0.92 14.04
N ILE A 66 5.48 -1.29 13.43
CA ILE A 66 4.66 -0.42 12.59
C ILE A 66 3.20 -0.55 13.01
N SER A 67 2.41 0.50 12.80
CA SER A 67 0.96 0.44 12.93
C SER A 67 0.33 -0.28 11.75
N VAL A 68 -0.78 -0.99 11.98
CA VAL A 68 -1.56 -1.65 10.93
C VAL A 68 -3.05 -1.30 11.08
N ASN A 69 -3.77 -1.27 9.98
CA ASN A 69 -5.23 -1.12 10.01
C ASN A 69 -5.93 -2.46 9.91
N GLY A 70 -7.11 -2.56 10.51
CA GLY A 70 -8.04 -3.66 10.31
C GLY A 70 -8.82 -3.52 8.99
N ILE A 71 -9.56 -4.57 8.64
CA ILE A 71 -10.43 -4.64 7.47
C ILE A 71 -11.84 -4.99 7.96
N VAL A 72 -12.82 -4.16 7.61
CA VAL A 72 -14.23 -4.44 7.94
C VAL A 72 -14.67 -5.75 7.26
N GLY A 73 -15.45 -6.57 7.98
CA GLY A 73 -15.88 -7.89 7.52
C GLY A 73 -14.85 -9.01 7.75
N ILE A 74 -13.61 -8.68 8.14
CA ILE A 74 -12.56 -9.64 8.51
C ILE A 74 -12.27 -9.53 10.00
N HIS A 75 -12.02 -8.30 10.48
CA HIS A 75 -11.67 -8.02 11.87
C HIS A 75 -12.89 -7.54 12.64
N LEU A 76 -12.95 -7.93 13.91
CA LEU A 76 -14.04 -7.56 14.82
C LEU A 76 -13.67 -6.32 15.64
N PRO A 77 -14.66 -5.61 16.22
CA PRO A 77 -14.40 -4.50 17.15
C PRO A 77 -13.50 -4.89 18.34
N SER A 78 -13.58 -6.16 18.78
CA SER A 78 -12.78 -6.73 19.87
C SER A 78 -11.29 -6.90 19.53
N ASP A 79 -10.89 -6.85 18.26
CA ASP A 79 -9.50 -7.04 17.84
C ASP A 79 -8.61 -5.81 18.11
N GLY A 80 -9.24 -4.67 18.51
CA GLY A 80 -8.53 -3.50 19.01
C GLY A 80 -7.88 -2.62 17.96
N PHE A 81 -8.27 -2.75 16.69
CA PHE A 81 -7.83 -1.82 15.64
C PHE A 81 -8.47 -0.43 15.82
N THR A 82 -7.66 0.60 15.81
CA THR A 82 -8.11 1.99 15.87
C THR A 82 -8.44 2.58 14.50
N ILE A 83 -7.89 1.97 13.45
CA ILE A 83 -8.12 2.34 12.05
C ILE A 83 -8.68 1.13 11.31
N MET A 84 -9.81 1.31 10.63
CA MET A 84 -10.49 0.26 9.88
C MET A 84 -10.64 0.68 8.41
N LYS A 85 -10.36 -0.26 7.49
CA LYS A 85 -10.58 -0.06 6.05
C LYS A 85 -11.91 -0.68 5.64
N GLU A 86 -12.76 0.07 4.95
CA GLU A 86 -14.07 -0.35 4.40
C GLU A 86 -14.11 -0.14 2.89
N LYS A 87 -14.75 -1.07 2.19
CA LYS A 87 -15.04 -0.96 0.77
C LYS A 87 -16.35 -0.22 0.54
N VAL A 88 -16.31 0.80 -0.33
CA VAL A 88 -17.45 1.66 -0.63
C VAL A 88 -17.70 1.75 -2.14
N GLY A 89 -18.83 2.36 -2.53
CA GLY A 89 -19.20 2.53 -3.94
C GLY A 89 -20.00 1.36 -4.53
N PHE A 90 -20.42 0.39 -3.72
CA PHE A 90 -21.22 -0.77 -4.14
C PHE A 90 -22.70 -0.61 -3.84
N ARG A 91 -23.05 0.35 -3.00
CA ARG A 91 -24.41 0.67 -2.56
C ARG A 91 -24.82 2.02 -3.15
N ASN A 92 -26.10 2.34 -3.14
CA ASN A 92 -26.51 3.73 -3.38
C ASN A 92 -26.10 4.62 -2.19
N LEU A 93 -26.05 5.92 -2.39
CA LEU A 93 -25.53 6.87 -1.39
C LEU A 93 -26.24 6.78 -0.03
N PHE A 94 -27.57 6.59 -0.03
CA PHE A 94 -28.34 6.46 1.21
C PHE A 94 -27.92 5.21 1.99
N ASP A 95 -27.81 4.08 1.34
CA ASP A 95 -27.40 2.82 1.96
C ASP A 95 -25.91 2.88 2.42
N GLU A 96 -25.04 3.65 1.73
CA GLU A 96 -23.65 3.87 2.20
C GLU A 96 -23.64 4.69 3.50
N ILE A 97 -24.48 5.71 3.63
CA ILE A 97 -24.60 6.52 4.85
C ILE A 97 -25.10 5.64 6.02
N GLU A 98 -26.22 4.90 5.82
CA GLU A 98 -26.73 3.98 6.86
C GLU A 98 -25.69 2.93 7.27
N HIS A 99 -24.90 2.44 6.31
CA HIS A 99 -23.83 1.49 6.58
C HIS A 99 -22.71 2.12 7.41
N MET A 100 -22.29 3.35 7.13
CA MET A 100 -21.29 4.05 7.91
C MET A 100 -21.77 4.38 9.33
N GLU A 101 -23.05 4.76 9.49
CA GLU A 101 -23.67 4.91 10.81
C GLU A 101 -23.62 3.59 11.61
N TYR A 102 -23.99 2.48 10.97
CA TYR A 102 -23.89 1.14 11.58
C TYR A 102 -22.45 0.79 11.98
N LEU A 103 -21.46 1.03 11.13
CA LEU A 103 -20.06 0.77 11.42
C LEU A 103 -19.55 1.62 12.58
N THR A 104 -19.89 2.91 12.61
CA THR A 104 -19.52 3.83 13.68
C THR A 104 -20.10 3.37 15.01
N GLN A 105 -21.36 2.93 15.05
CA GLN A 105 -21.98 2.36 16.24
C GLN A 105 -21.31 1.05 16.68
N SER A 106 -20.93 0.20 15.71
CA SER A 106 -20.39 -1.14 15.99
C SER A 106 -18.94 -1.10 16.47
N PHE A 107 -18.10 -0.25 15.87
CA PHE A 107 -16.68 -0.12 16.18
C PHE A 107 -16.38 0.95 17.22
N GLY A 108 -17.29 1.91 17.44
CA GLY A 108 -17.16 3.04 18.33
C GLY A 108 -16.80 4.34 17.60
N GLU A 109 -17.25 5.48 18.15
CA GLU A 109 -17.09 6.82 17.55
C GLU A 109 -15.64 7.25 17.37
N GLU A 110 -14.71 6.68 18.17
CA GLU A 110 -13.27 6.97 18.08
C GLU A 110 -12.57 6.20 16.95
N THR A 111 -13.26 5.25 16.32
CA THR A 111 -12.69 4.48 15.21
C THR A 111 -12.54 5.38 13.99
N ILE A 112 -11.35 5.34 13.40
CA ILE A 112 -11.02 6.06 12.16
C ILE A 112 -11.26 5.12 10.98
N PHE A 113 -11.99 5.56 9.97
CA PHE A 113 -12.24 4.77 8.78
C PHE A 113 -11.42 5.26 7.58
N ARG A 114 -10.94 4.32 6.78
CA ARG A 114 -10.36 4.51 5.45
C ARG A 114 -11.31 3.90 4.45
N LEU A 115 -11.81 4.70 3.53
CA LEU A 115 -12.82 4.26 2.58
C LEU A 115 -12.15 3.95 1.23
N ASP A 116 -12.29 2.73 0.74
CA ASP A 116 -11.70 2.30 -0.53
C ASP A 116 -12.80 2.10 -1.58
N ALA A 117 -12.83 2.99 -2.54
CA ALA A 117 -13.84 3.02 -3.58
C ALA A 117 -13.46 2.22 -4.85
N ASN A 118 -12.19 1.81 -5.01
CA ASN A 118 -11.70 1.06 -6.18
C ASN A 118 -12.26 1.59 -7.53
N CYS A 119 -12.10 2.88 -7.78
CA CYS A 119 -12.54 3.57 -8.99
C CYS A 119 -14.06 3.56 -9.23
N ALA A 120 -14.91 3.46 -8.19
CA ALA A 120 -16.34 3.22 -8.36
C ALA A 120 -17.16 4.44 -8.83
N PHE A 121 -16.64 5.67 -8.69
CA PHE A 121 -17.41 6.88 -8.90
C PHE A 121 -16.99 7.63 -10.17
N ASP A 122 -17.92 8.41 -10.72
CA ASP A 122 -17.60 9.60 -11.52
C ASP A 122 -17.41 10.83 -10.60
N LEU A 123 -16.87 11.93 -11.11
CA LEU A 123 -16.57 13.12 -10.31
C LEU A 123 -17.82 13.67 -9.58
N PRO A 124 -19.00 13.86 -10.21
CA PRO A 124 -20.20 14.31 -9.51
C PRO A 124 -20.67 13.37 -8.39
N GLN A 125 -20.52 12.06 -8.58
CA GLN A 125 -20.84 11.06 -7.55
C GLN A 125 -19.84 11.13 -6.39
N ALA A 126 -18.53 11.20 -6.69
CA ALA A 126 -17.48 11.32 -5.70
C ALA A 126 -17.65 12.56 -4.83
N ILE A 127 -17.93 13.74 -5.43
CA ILE A 127 -18.18 14.98 -4.68
C ILE A 127 -19.34 14.80 -3.69
N ARG A 128 -20.46 14.26 -4.16
CA ARG A 128 -21.63 14.02 -3.27
C ARG A 128 -21.29 13.02 -2.17
N PHE A 129 -20.62 11.93 -2.51
CA PHE A 129 -20.22 10.90 -1.56
C PHE A 129 -19.29 11.50 -0.48
N CYS A 130 -18.23 12.19 -0.88
CA CYS A 130 -17.29 12.83 0.05
C CYS A 130 -17.99 13.78 1.01
N LYS A 131 -18.93 14.61 0.51
CA LYS A 131 -19.68 15.56 1.34
C LYS A 131 -20.51 14.87 2.43
N GLU A 132 -21.14 13.75 2.13
CA GLU A 132 -21.88 12.99 3.15
C GLU A 132 -20.92 12.28 4.13
N MET A 133 -19.76 11.81 3.65
CA MET A 133 -18.75 11.14 4.48
C MET A 133 -18.00 12.12 5.42
N GLU A 134 -18.03 13.42 5.19
CA GLU A 134 -17.47 14.45 6.11
C GLU A 134 -18.14 14.43 7.50
N ALA A 135 -19.31 13.80 7.64
CA ALA A 135 -19.98 13.61 8.93
C ALA A 135 -19.36 12.51 9.82
N PHE A 136 -18.46 11.70 9.26
CA PHE A 136 -17.83 10.56 9.93
C PHE A 136 -16.34 10.80 10.16
N ASN A 137 -15.73 9.98 11.02
CA ASN A 137 -14.29 10.06 11.30
C ASN A 137 -13.49 9.33 10.20
N ILE A 138 -13.28 10.00 9.05
CA ILE A 138 -12.63 9.45 7.86
C ILE A 138 -11.19 9.98 7.76
N ASP A 139 -10.21 9.07 7.64
CA ASP A 139 -8.79 9.38 7.44
C ASP A 139 -8.51 9.79 5.99
N TYR A 140 -9.04 9.03 5.03
CA TYR A 140 -8.98 9.34 3.60
C TYR A 140 -9.97 8.48 2.78
N ILE A 141 -10.23 8.91 1.54
CA ILE A 141 -10.92 8.11 0.53
C ILE A 141 -9.92 7.66 -0.53
N GLU A 142 -9.78 6.34 -0.70
CA GLU A 142 -8.84 5.70 -1.61
C GLU A 142 -9.47 5.47 -2.98
N GLN A 143 -8.79 5.95 -3.99
CA GLN A 143 -9.09 5.81 -5.43
C GLN A 143 -10.58 5.94 -5.77
N PRO A 144 -11.20 7.09 -5.49
CA PRO A 144 -12.63 7.29 -5.77
C PRO A 144 -12.95 7.26 -7.26
N LEU A 145 -12.06 7.75 -8.13
CA LEU A 145 -12.26 7.93 -9.57
C LEU A 145 -11.39 6.97 -10.38
N PRO A 146 -11.68 6.78 -11.69
CA PRO A 146 -10.87 5.97 -12.60
C PRO A 146 -9.38 6.35 -12.54
N SER A 147 -8.51 5.34 -12.61
CA SER A 147 -7.07 5.48 -12.35
C SER A 147 -6.31 6.34 -13.36
N ASP A 148 -6.86 6.55 -14.53
CA ASP A 148 -6.30 7.39 -15.61
C ASP A 148 -6.81 8.83 -15.58
N ASN A 149 -7.78 9.16 -14.69
CA ASN A 149 -8.40 10.47 -14.61
C ASN A 149 -7.85 11.31 -13.44
N LEU A 150 -6.58 11.70 -13.54
CA LEU A 150 -5.91 12.51 -12.51
C LEU A 150 -6.42 13.96 -12.47
N GLU A 151 -6.98 14.47 -13.57
CA GLU A 151 -7.57 15.81 -13.62
C GLU A 151 -8.79 15.90 -12.70
N ASP A 152 -9.71 14.96 -12.80
CA ASP A 152 -10.87 14.91 -11.92
C ASP A 152 -10.48 14.54 -10.46
N MET A 153 -9.41 13.76 -10.25
CA MET A 153 -8.87 13.51 -8.90
C MET A 153 -8.38 14.82 -8.27
N SER A 154 -7.65 15.64 -9.03
CA SER A 154 -7.22 16.97 -8.59
C SER A 154 -8.41 17.90 -8.30
N GLU A 155 -9.41 17.92 -9.18
CA GLU A 155 -10.65 18.71 -8.99
C GLU A 155 -11.40 18.27 -7.73
N LEU A 156 -11.53 16.95 -7.50
CA LEU A 156 -12.22 16.40 -6.31
C LEU A 156 -11.63 16.93 -5.01
N ARG A 157 -10.30 17.07 -4.91
CA ARG A 157 -9.62 17.58 -3.72
C ARG A 157 -10.05 19.00 -3.32
N TYR A 158 -10.48 19.82 -4.27
CA TYR A 158 -11.02 21.14 -3.97
C TYR A 158 -12.45 21.12 -3.44
N HIS A 159 -13.14 19.99 -3.56
CA HIS A 159 -14.55 19.85 -3.18
C HIS A 159 -14.77 19.13 -1.85
N THR A 160 -13.74 18.63 -1.19
CA THR A 160 -13.86 17.89 0.07
C THR A 160 -12.75 18.24 1.05
N GLU A 161 -13.05 18.15 2.34
CA GLU A 161 -12.06 18.23 3.43
C GLU A 161 -11.39 16.86 3.71
N ILE A 162 -11.96 15.77 3.18
CA ILE A 162 -11.41 14.43 3.36
C ILE A 162 -10.20 14.25 2.43
N PRO A 163 -9.01 13.86 2.93
CA PRO A 163 -7.86 13.59 2.09
C PRO A 163 -8.14 12.52 1.03
N ILE A 164 -7.60 12.72 -0.17
CA ILE A 164 -7.75 11.79 -1.29
C ILE A 164 -6.49 10.94 -1.42
N ALA A 165 -6.66 9.62 -1.44
CA ALA A 165 -5.58 8.67 -1.62
C ALA A 165 -5.62 8.03 -3.01
N VAL A 166 -4.44 7.74 -3.57
CA VAL A 166 -4.28 7.01 -4.82
C VAL A 166 -3.74 5.61 -4.57
N ASP A 167 -4.31 4.62 -5.25
CA ASP A 167 -3.89 3.21 -5.29
C ASP A 167 -3.66 2.78 -6.74
N GLU A 168 -4.73 2.56 -7.50
CA GLU A 168 -4.66 2.07 -8.89
C GLU A 168 -3.96 3.06 -9.84
N SER A 169 -3.93 4.34 -9.51
CA SER A 169 -3.16 5.36 -10.26
C SER A 169 -1.65 5.30 -9.99
N LEU A 170 -1.22 4.66 -8.89
CA LEU A 170 0.17 4.67 -8.43
C LEU A 170 0.88 3.34 -8.74
N THR A 171 1.30 3.16 -9.98
CA THR A 171 1.87 1.89 -10.45
C THR A 171 3.40 1.87 -10.55
N ALA A 172 4.07 3.04 -10.56
CA ALA A 172 5.52 3.17 -10.69
C ALA A 172 5.97 4.57 -10.29
N PHE A 173 7.30 4.82 -10.26
CA PHE A 173 7.86 6.12 -9.92
C PHE A 173 7.36 7.25 -10.85
N HIS A 174 7.31 7.01 -12.16
CA HIS A 174 6.81 8.03 -13.09
C HIS A 174 5.33 8.39 -12.92
N SER A 175 4.51 7.44 -12.44
CA SER A 175 3.12 7.76 -12.09
C SER A 175 3.05 8.61 -10.83
N ALA A 176 3.94 8.40 -9.86
CA ALA A 176 4.05 9.26 -8.67
C ALA A 176 4.41 10.70 -9.05
N GLU A 177 5.40 10.89 -9.94
CA GLU A 177 5.76 12.23 -10.46
C GLU A 177 4.54 12.92 -11.10
N LYS A 178 3.80 12.21 -11.94
CA LYS A 178 2.62 12.75 -12.62
C LYS A 178 1.50 13.11 -11.64
N ILE A 179 1.24 12.26 -10.64
CA ILE A 179 0.22 12.53 -9.60
C ILE A 179 0.57 13.79 -8.81
N ILE A 180 1.85 13.99 -8.49
CA ILE A 180 2.36 15.18 -7.81
C ILE A 180 2.21 16.43 -8.70
N GLU A 181 2.66 16.37 -9.95
CA GLU A 181 2.55 17.47 -10.91
C GLU A 181 1.11 17.96 -11.05
N MET A 182 0.16 17.03 -11.05
CA MET A 182 -1.27 17.33 -11.16
C MET A 182 -1.94 17.63 -9.82
N GLN A 183 -1.21 17.53 -8.70
CA GLN A 183 -1.77 17.70 -7.35
C GLN A 183 -3.00 16.80 -7.09
N ALA A 184 -2.94 15.55 -7.56
CA ALA A 184 -4.09 14.66 -7.62
C ALA A 184 -4.29 13.81 -6.36
N ALA A 185 -3.42 13.91 -5.34
CA ALA A 185 -3.53 13.11 -4.12
C ALA A 185 -2.87 13.76 -2.90
N ASP A 186 -3.36 13.39 -1.72
CA ASP A 186 -2.80 13.72 -0.40
C ASP A 186 -2.07 12.50 0.21
N VAL A 187 -2.41 11.29 -0.24
CA VAL A 187 -1.90 10.04 0.30
C VAL A 187 -1.53 9.08 -0.84
N PHE A 188 -0.37 8.46 -0.74
CA PHE A 188 0.07 7.38 -1.62
C PHE A 188 -0.11 6.03 -0.93
N VAL A 189 -0.95 5.16 -1.50
CA VAL A 189 -1.09 3.76 -1.10
C VAL A 189 -0.16 2.93 -1.98
N ILE A 190 0.97 2.51 -1.43
CA ILE A 190 2.06 1.87 -2.16
C ILE A 190 1.96 0.35 -1.99
N LYS A 191 1.84 -0.37 -3.11
CA LYS A 191 1.82 -1.84 -3.19
C LYS A 191 3.13 -2.34 -3.83
N PRO A 192 4.11 -2.83 -3.07
CA PRO A 192 5.42 -3.22 -3.62
C PRO A 192 5.34 -4.23 -4.77
N MET A 193 4.37 -5.13 -4.75
CA MET A 193 4.13 -6.09 -5.82
C MET A 193 3.64 -5.43 -7.12
N VAL A 194 2.98 -4.27 -7.03
CA VAL A 194 2.46 -3.50 -8.18
C VAL A 194 3.45 -2.43 -8.60
N SER A 195 4.03 -1.71 -7.63
CA SER A 195 4.88 -0.54 -7.88
C SER A 195 6.33 -0.88 -8.25
N GLY A 196 6.69 -2.16 -8.39
CA GLY A 196 8.00 -2.54 -8.94
C GLY A 196 9.09 -2.89 -7.92
N GLY A 197 8.71 -3.37 -6.72
CA GLY A 197 9.64 -3.91 -5.73
C GLY A 197 10.13 -2.91 -4.70
N VAL A 198 11.10 -3.36 -3.90
CA VAL A 198 11.64 -2.60 -2.74
C VAL A 198 12.33 -1.32 -3.18
N THR A 199 13.15 -1.41 -4.24
CA THR A 199 13.97 -0.29 -4.73
C THR A 199 13.10 0.83 -5.31
N GLU A 200 12.11 0.46 -6.11
CA GLU A 200 11.20 1.42 -6.73
C GLU A 200 10.29 2.08 -5.70
N CYS A 201 9.72 1.29 -4.78
CA CYS A 201 8.92 1.83 -3.70
C CYS A 201 9.70 2.81 -2.82
N LYS A 202 10.99 2.53 -2.56
CA LYS A 202 11.81 3.48 -1.80
C LYS A 202 11.92 4.83 -2.51
N LYS A 203 12.10 4.86 -3.83
CA LYS A 203 12.13 6.12 -4.61
C LYS A 203 10.79 6.86 -4.51
N ILE A 204 9.67 6.14 -4.61
CA ILE A 204 8.32 6.73 -4.48
C ILE A 204 8.14 7.31 -3.08
N ILE A 205 8.56 6.61 -2.03
CA ILE A 205 8.46 7.09 -0.64
C ILE A 205 9.33 8.33 -0.41
N ASP A 206 10.56 8.33 -0.95
CA ASP A 206 11.45 9.48 -0.81
C ASP A 206 10.88 10.71 -1.52
N LEU A 207 10.36 10.55 -2.73
CA LEU A 207 9.67 11.60 -3.49
C LEU A 207 8.42 12.11 -2.76
N ALA A 208 7.57 11.22 -2.27
CA ALA A 208 6.38 11.59 -1.50
C ALA A 208 6.73 12.41 -0.24
N ARG A 209 7.84 12.04 0.42
CA ARG A 209 8.32 12.77 1.61
C ARG A 209 8.84 14.17 1.28
N GLU A 210 9.49 14.35 0.14
CA GLU A 210 9.94 15.67 -0.35
C GLU A 210 8.77 16.60 -0.63
N GLU A 211 7.64 16.02 -1.08
CA GLU A 211 6.42 16.74 -1.44
C GLU A 211 5.34 16.73 -0.32
N GLU A 212 5.71 16.31 0.89
CA GLU A 212 4.84 16.26 2.07
C GLU A 212 3.57 15.40 1.88
N ILE A 213 3.61 14.41 0.97
CA ILE A 213 2.53 13.47 0.73
C ILE A 213 2.65 12.32 1.73
N ARG A 214 1.55 11.97 2.39
CA ARG A 214 1.46 10.84 3.31
C ARG A 214 1.66 9.52 2.54
N THR A 215 2.31 8.54 3.17
CA THR A 215 2.54 7.23 2.53
C THR A 215 2.06 6.07 3.39
N VAL A 216 1.32 5.17 2.79
CA VAL A 216 0.83 3.92 3.37
C VAL A 216 1.40 2.76 2.56
N ILE A 217 2.03 1.79 3.23
CA ILE A 217 2.40 0.53 2.58
C ILE A 217 1.27 -0.47 2.76
N THR A 218 0.84 -1.10 1.68
CA THR A 218 -0.16 -2.17 1.74
C THR A 218 0.33 -3.39 0.97
N SER A 219 -0.04 -4.56 1.48
CA SER A 219 0.09 -5.80 0.71
C SER A 219 -1.08 -5.88 -0.28
N SER A 220 -0.83 -6.53 -1.42
CA SER A 220 -1.90 -7.05 -2.27
C SER A 220 -2.42 -8.35 -1.62
N LEU A 221 -2.68 -9.41 -2.34
CA LEU A 221 -3.00 -10.73 -1.75
C LEU A 221 -1.72 -11.58 -1.65
N GLU A 222 -0.72 -11.07 -0.94
CA GLU A 222 0.52 -11.80 -0.71
C GLU A 222 0.40 -12.80 0.44
N THR A 223 1.21 -13.87 0.32
CA THR A 223 1.48 -14.76 1.44
C THR A 223 2.26 -14.03 2.54
N SER A 224 2.44 -14.68 3.70
CA SER A 224 3.21 -14.13 4.81
C SER A 224 4.63 -13.69 4.42
N ILE A 225 5.24 -14.30 3.41
CA ILE A 225 6.57 -13.87 2.91
C ILE A 225 6.49 -12.47 2.28
N GLY A 226 5.51 -12.23 1.41
CA GLY A 226 5.31 -10.92 0.78
C GLY A 226 4.86 -9.86 1.79
N CYS A 227 3.94 -10.22 2.71
CA CYS A 227 3.53 -9.34 3.79
C CYS A 227 4.71 -8.92 4.68
N MET A 228 5.64 -9.84 5.01
CA MET A 228 6.86 -9.50 5.76
C MET A 228 7.80 -8.59 4.98
N ALA A 229 7.90 -8.74 3.68
CA ALA A 229 8.68 -7.82 2.86
C ALA A 229 8.08 -6.40 2.90
N CYS A 230 6.75 -6.28 2.82
CA CYS A 230 6.03 -5.00 3.01
C CYS A 230 6.26 -4.40 4.40
N PHE A 231 6.18 -5.24 5.47
CA PHE A 231 6.50 -4.82 6.84
C PHE A 231 7.92 -4.26 6.93
N HIS A 232 8.91 -4.98 6.44
CA HIS A 232 10.31 -4.54 6.49
C HIS A 232 10.55 -3.27 5.69
N LEU A 233 9.87 -3.09 4.56
CA LEU A 233 9.94 -1.87 3.76
C LEU A 233 9.36 -0.67 4.55
N ALA A 234 8.18 -0.83 5.15
CA ALA A 234 7.55 0.18 5.99
C ALA A 234 8.43 0.57 7.17
N ALA A 235 8.96 -0.42 7.90
CA ALA A 235 9.85 -0.23 9.03
C ALA A 235 11.15 0.50 8.65
N ALA A 236 11.78 0.09 7.54
CA ALA A 236 13.01 0.70 7.03
C ALA A 236 12.82 2.17 6.63
N ASN A 237 11.67 2.50 6.07
CA ASN A 237 11.32 3.87 5.65
C ASN A 237 10.65 4.68 6.77
N LYS A 238 10.49 4.10 7.97
CA LYS A 238 9.89 4.77 9.14
C LYS A 238 8.49 5.31 8.85
N ILE A 239 7.69 4.52 8.15
CA ILE A 239 6.29 4.88 7.89
C ILE A 239 5.57 4.99 9.23
N THR A 240 4.87 6.10 9.44
CA THR A 240 4.10 6.41 10.65
C THR A 240 2.62 6.08 10.49
N GLU A 241 2.15 6.04 9.26
CA GLU A 241 0.79 5.68 8.91
C GLU A 241 0.52 4.20 9.20
N ALA A 242 -0.71 3.86 9.54
CA ALA A 242 -1.11 2.47 9.67
C ALA A 242 -1.04 1.76 8.31
N CYS A 243 -0.31 0.66 8.24
CA CYS A 243 -0.10 -0.10 7.00
C CYS A 243 -1.22 -1.12 6.77
N GLY A 244 -1.55 -1.37 5.50
CA GLY A 244 -2.59 -2.35 5.13
C GLY A 244 -2.01 -3.76 4.93
N LEU A 245 -1.64 -4.45 6.00
CA LEU A 245 -0.98 -5.76 5.92
C LEU A 245 -1.86 -6.94 6.35
N GLY A 246 -3.15 -6.71 6.59
CA GLY A 246 -4.11 -7.72 7.04
C GLY A 246 -4.65 -8.64 5.93
N THR A 247 -4.22 -8.50 4.68
CA THR A 247 -4.77 -9.24 3.53
C THR A 247 -4.50 -10.75 3.55
N GLY A 248 -3.50 -11.19 4.32
CA GLY A 248 -3.19 -12.62 4.51
C GLY A 248 -4.37 -13.43 5.08
N ALA A 249 -5.25 -12.80 5.87
CA ALA A 249 -6.46 -13.41 6.39
C ALA A 249 -7.48 -13.82 5.29
N LEU A 250 -7.32 -13.30 4.07
CA LEU A 250 -8.16 -13.65 2.91
C LEU A 250 -7.65 -14.89 2.15
N LEU A 251 -6.48 -15.40 2.49
CA LEU A 251 -5.92 -16.59 1.84
C LEU A 251 -6.41 -17.86 2.53
N ASN A 252 -6.82 -18.85 1.73
CA ASN A 252 -7.21 -20.18 2.26
C ASN A 252 -6.00 -20.95 2.79
N GLU A 253 -4.83 -20.75 2.20
CA GLU A 253 -3.56 -21.38 2.58
C GLU A 253 -2.42 -20.36 2.50
N ASP A 254 -1.48 -20.44 3.43
CA ASP A 254 -0.28 -19.61 3.45
C ASP A 254 0.98 -20.47 3.55
N THR A 255 2.11 -19.91 3.15
CA THR A 255 3.43 -20.55 3.23
C THR A 255 3.95 -20.66 4.67
N LYS A 256 3.45 -19.83 5.59
CA LYS A 256 3.73 -19.83 7.04
C LYS A 256 2.52 -19.34 7.82
N ALA A 257 2.57 -19.47 9.16
CA ALA A 257 1.56 -18.89 10.02
C ALA A 257 1.42 -17.38 9.79
N PRO A 258 0.21 -16.81 9.94
CA PRO A 258 -0.02 -15.37 9.85
C PRO A 258 0.93 -14.60 10.76
N ILE A 259 1.39 -13.44 10.29
CA ILE A 259 2.41 -12.62 10.97
C ILE A 259 1.77 -11.57 11.87
N ILE A 260 0.48 -11.33 11.67
CA ILE A 260 -0.29 -10.33 12.42
C ILE A 260 -1.07 -11.09 13.48
N GLU A 261 -0.63 -10.96 14.72
CA GLU A 261 -1.36 -11.33 15.94
C GLU A 261 -2.05 -10.09 16.52
#